data_aa7e7f707c0ec005a14ab88bebc2e861
#
_entry.id   aa7e7f707c0ec005a14ab88bebc2e861
#
_cell.length_a   1.000
_cell.length_b   1.000
_cell.length_c   1.000
_cell.angle_alpha   90.00
_cell.angle_beta   90.00
_cell.angle_gamma   90.00
#
_symmetry.space_group_name_H-M   'P 1'
#
loop_
_entity.id
_entity.type
_entity.pdbx_description
1 polymer ?
#
loop_
_entity_poly.entity_id
_entity_poly.type
_entity_poly.pdbx_seq_one_letter_code
_entity_poly.pdbx_strand_id
1 'polypeptide(L)'
;MNGERAIEMPRTRLREGPIRCCNRSGSTKVKQLTHTLEIRTRGKGLYPFTGEVAKWVASCNVETGLLTIFCQHTSASLVIQENADPDVVLDLADYFERVVPENDPRYRHTTEGDDDMPAHIRASLTATSLTIPVTGRRMALGTWQGIYLFEHRRSPQRRGIVLHLMGE
;
A
#
# COMPACT_ATOMS: atom_id res chain seq x y z
N MET A 1 -25.09 -37.41 25.54
CA MET A 1 -24.99 -36.10 26.24
C MET A 1 -23.64 -35.48 25.81
N ASN A 2 -23.65 -34.71 24.74
CA ASN A 2 -22.45 -34.05 24.22
C ASN A 2 -22.44 -32.60 24.72
N GLY A 3 -21.53 -32.34 25.66
CA GLY A 3 -21.31 -30.98 26.16
C GLY A 3 -20.55 -30.11 25.15
N GLU A 4 -21.23 -29.19 24.51
CA GLU A 4 -20.61 -28.09 23.75
C GLU A 4 -19.87 -27.19 24.75
N ARG A 5 -18.54 -27.20 24.66
CA ARG A 5 -17.72 -26.15 25.31
C ARG A 5 -17.76 -24.91 24.44
N ALA A 6 -18.47 -23.90 24.91
CA ALA A 6 -18.38 -22.56 24.35
C ALA A 6 -16.94 -22.07 24.46
N ILE A 7 -16.33 -21.70 23.32
CA ILE A 7 -15.02 -21.05 23.29
C ILE A 7 -15.24 -19.57 23.68
N GLU A 8 -14.87 -19.27 24.91
CA GLU A 8 -14.91 -17.89 25.43
C GLU A 8 -13.77 -17.09 24.80
N MET A 9 -14.12 -16.18 23.87
CA MET A 9 -13.15 -15.28 23.27
C MET A 9 -12.64 -14.27 24.29
N PRO A 10 -11.32 -14.01 24.36
CA PRO A 10 -10.79 -13.03 25.29
C PRO A 10 -11.33 -11.64 24.95
N ARG A 11 -11.96 -10.99 25.92
CA ARG A 11 -12.42 -9.59 25.80
C ARG A 11 -11.19 -8.67 25.74
N THR A 12 -10.86 -8.22 24.55
CA THR A 12 -9.83 -7.20 24.35
C THR A 12 -10.30 -5.90 25.01
N ARG A 13 -9.69 -5.51 26.12
CA ARG A 13 -9.91 -4.16 26.68
C ARG A 13 -9.28 -3.16 25.74
N LEU A 14 -10.11 -2.45 24.98
CA LEU A 14 -9.69 -1.24 24.29
C LEU A 14 -9.20 -0.24 25.36
N ARG A 15 -7.94 0.15 25.32
CA ARG A 15 -7.46 1.29 26.08
C ARG A 15 -7.99 2.53 25.38
N GLU A 16 -9.10 3.06 25.86
CA GLU A 16 -9.60 4.37 25.45
C GLU A 16 -8.62 5.44 25.97
N GLY A 17 -7.73 5.86 25.11
CA GLY A 17 -6.98 7.09 25.33
C GLY A 17 -7.96 8.28 25.21
N PRO A 18 -7.69 9.42 25.88
CA PRO A 18 -8.57 10.57 25.80
C PRO A 18 -8.73 11.02 24.34
N ILE A 19 -9.96 11.01 23.82
CA ILE A 19 -10.33 11.58 22.53
C ILE A 19 -10.04 13.08 22.61
N ARG A 20 -8.88 13.52 22.12
CA ARG A 20 -8.56 14.94 21.98
C ARG A 20 -9.20 15.43 20.69
N CYS A 21 -10.45 15.88 20.77
CA CYS A 21 -11.00 16.74 19.74
C CYS A 21 -10.18 18.03 19.73
N CYS A 22 -9.35 18.22 18.71
CA CYS A 22 -8.60 19.45 18.51
C CYS A 22 -9.56 20.52 18.01
N ASN A 23 -10.24 21.21 18.95
CA ASN A 23 -11.07 22.37 18.65
C ASN A 23 -10.13 23.58 18.53
N ARG A 24 -9.51 23.76 17.37
CA ARG A 24 -8.78 24.99 17.03
C ARG A 24 -9.79 25.98 16.42
N SER A 25 -10.22 26.93 17.21
CA SER A 25 -10.91 28.15 16.76
C SER A 25 -9.90 29.07 16.04
N GLY A 26 -9.57 28.73 14.84
CA GLY A 26 -8.76 29.51 13.91
C GLY A 26 -8.95 28.89 12.53
N SER A 27 -9.25 29.73 11.52
CA SER A 27 -9.38 29.25 10.13
C SER A 27 -8.01 28.78 9.63
N THR A 28 -7.64 27.56 9.98
CA THR A 28 -6.48 26.90 9.38
C THR A 28 -6.87 26.52 7.95
N LYS A 29 -6.17 27.15 7.00
CA LYS A 29 -6.42 26.88 5.58
C LYS A 29 -5.85 25.51 5.22
N VAL A 30 -6.72 24.58 4.86
CA VAL A 30 -6.30 23.25 4.35
C VAL A 30 -5.44 23.44 3.11
N LYS A 31 -4.24 22.87 3.13
CA LYS A 31 -3.34 22.77 1.98
C LYS A 31 -3.64 21.51 1.20
N GLN A 32 -3.47 21.56 -0.12
CA GLN A 32 -3.48 20.39 -1.00
C GLN A 32 -2.21 20.43 -1.85
N LEU A 33 -1.49 19.34 -1.85
CA LEU A 33 -0.19 19.21 -2.52
C LEU A 33 -0.15 17.89 -3.29
N THR A 34 0.37 17.93 -4.50
CA THR A 34 0.51 16.74 -5.34
C THR A 34 1.95 16.59 -5.79
N HIS A 35 2.35 15.33 -5.97
CA HIS A 35 3.65 14.97 -6.50
C HIS A 35 3.55 13.67 -7.29
N THR A 36 4.41 13.49 -8.28
CA THR A 36 4.49 12.24 -9.04
C THR A 36 5.87 11.64 -8.90
N LEU A 37 5.92 10.36 -8.53
CA LEU A 37 7.15 9.56 -8.53
C LEU A 37 7.14 8.62 -9.73
N GLU A 38 8.30 8.38 -10.33
CA GLU A 38 8.53 7.30 -11.29
C GLU A 38 9.35 6.22 -10.60
N ILE A 39 8.80 5.01 -10.50
CA ILE A 39 9.50 3.83 -9.99
C ILE A 39 9.89 2.94 -11.17
N ARG A 40 11.19 2.65 -11.28
CA ARG A 40 11.71 1.75 -12.31
C ARG A 40 11.83 0.35 -11.75
N THR A 41 11.14 -0.60 -12.36
CA THR A 41 11.18 -2.00 -12.00
C THR A 41 12.09 -2.78 -12.95
N ARG A 42 12.54 -3.95 -12.51
CA ARG A 42 13.36 -4.88 -13.32
C ARG A 42 12.63 -6.18 -13.63
N GLY A 43 11.38 -6.29 -13.23
CA GLY A 43 10.53 -7.46 -13.33
C GLY A 43 9.66 -7.57 -12.10
N LYS A 44 8.99 -8.71 -11.92
CA LYS A 44 8.09 -8.97 -10.79
C LYS A 44 8.77 -8.80 -9.44
N GLY A 45 8.03 -8.33 -8.46
CA GLY A 45 8.48 -8.20 -7.08
C GLY A 45 7.97 -6.95 -6.38
N LEU A 46 8.37 -6.79 -5.13
CA LEU A 46 8.02 -5.66 -4.28
C LEU A 46 9.19 -4.66 -4.25
N TYR A 47 8.92 -3.43 -4.67
CA TYR A 47 9.88 -2.33 -4.76
C TYR A 47 9.59 -1.31 -3.67
N PRO A 48 10.43 -1.22 -2.63
CA PRO A 48 10.21 -0.28 -1.53
C PRO A 48 10.44 1.17 -1.99
N PHE A 49 9.54 2.09 -1.59
CA PHE A 49 9.69 3.52 -1.85
C PHE A 49 9.23 4.41 -0.69
N THR A 50 9.19 3.84 0.51
CA THR A 50 8.81 4.56 1.75
C THR A 50 9.67 5.79 1.98
N GLY A 51 10.97 5.70 1.69
CA GLY A 51 11.92 6.79 1.92
C GLY A 51 11.67 8.01 1.04
N GLU A 52 11.31 7.81 -0.22
CA GLU A 52 10.97 8.86 -1.18
C GLU A 52 9.70 9.59 -0.75
N VAL A 53 8.68 8.83 -0.37
CA VAL A 53 7.41 9.39 0.13
C VAL A 53 7.64 10.17 1.42
N ALA A 54 8.41 9.62 2.37
CA ALA A 54 8.70 10.28 3.64
C ALA A 54 9.44 11.62 3.47
N LYS A 55 10.41 11.67 2.57
CA LYS A 55 11.14 12.91 2.23
C LYS A 55 10.19 13.98 1.67
N TRP A 56 9.32 13.59 0.75
CA TRP A 56 8.36 14.52 0.17
C TRP A 56 7.36 15.01 1.22
N VAL A 57 6.74 14.13 2.02
CA VAL A 57 5.80 14.50 3.09
C VAL A 57 6.44 15.48 4.06
N ALA A 58 7.67 15.23 4.50
CA ALA A 58 8.39 16.13 5.41
C ALA A 58 8.61 17.53 4.81
N SER A 59 8.79 17.64 3.49
CA SER A 59 9.00 18.91 2.79
C SER A 59 7.71 19.73 2.62
N CYS A 60 6.53 19.10 2.74
CA CYS A 60 5.24 19.74 2.47
C CYS A 60 4.77 20.71 3.57
N ASN A 61 5.39 20.72 4.75
CA ASN A 61 4.98 21.55 5.89
C ASN A 61 3.49 21.38 6.25
N VAL A 62 3.00 20.16 6.24
CA VAL A 62 1.68 19.75 6.70
C VAL A 62 1.85 19.00 8.01
N GLU A 63 1.35 19.60 9.10
CA GLU A 63 1.51 19.04 10.45
C GLU A 63 0.59 17.83 10.67
N THR A 64 -0.66 17.98 10.26
CA THR A 64 -1.69 16.93 10.37
C THR A 64 -2.45 16.83 9.06
N GLY A 65 -2.60 15.61 8.53
CA GLY A 65 -3.25 15.45 7.23
C GLY A 65 -3.47 14.00 6.82
N LEU A 66 -3.83 13.84 5.58
CA LEU A 66 -4.07 12.57 4.93
C LEU A 66 -3.28 12.50 3.63
N LEU A 67 -2.43 11.51 3.53
CA LEU A 67 -1.69 11.19 2.32
C LEU A 67 -2.43 10.09 1.55
N THR A 68 -2.73 10.35 0.28
CA THR A 68 -3.18 9.35 -0.68
C THR A 68 -2.05 9.05 -1.64
N ILE A 69 -1.79 7.77 -1.87
CA ILE A 69 -0.81 7.26 -2.84
C ILE A 69 -1.61 6.46 -3.88
N PHE A 70 -1.44 6.76 -5.15
CA PHE A 70 -2.21 6.13 -6.22
C PHE A 70 -1.29 5.59 -7.33
N CYS A 71 -1.44 4.31 -7.65
CA CYS A 71 -0.76 3.65 -8.76
C CYS A 71 -1.57 3.83 -10.05
N GLN A 72 -0.97 4.47 -11.07
CA GLN A 72 -1.63 4.79 -12.35
C GLN A 72 -1.55 3.62 -13.36
N HIS A 73 -1.55 2.38 -12.87
CA HIS A 73 -1.37 1.19 -13.72
C HIS A 73 -2.35 0.08 -13.34
N THR A 74 -2.65 -0.78 -14.32
CA THR A 74 -3.53 -1.94 -14.18
C THR A 74 -2.78 -3.26 -14.01
N SER A 75 -1.46 -3.26 -14.17
CA SER A 75 -0.58 -4.44 -14.06
C SER A 75 0.51 -4.28 -12.98
N ALA A 76 0.31 -3.32 -12.08
CA ALA A 76 1.05 -3.10 -10.85
C ALA A 76 0.12 -2.57 -9.78
N SER A 77 0.49 -2.68 -8.52
CA SER A 77 -0.33 -2.29 -7.38
C SER A 77 0.51 -1.78 -6.20
N LEU A 78 -0.14 -1.45 -5.10
CA LEU A 78 0.48 -0.94 -3.89
C LEU A 78 0.19 -1.86 -2.72
N VAL A 79 1.17 -2.05 -1.84
CA VAL A 79 0.97 -2.73 -0.57
C VAL A 79 1.74 -2.01 0.55
N ILE A 80 1.19 -2.07 1.76
CA ILE A 80 1.95 -1.80 2.99
C ILE A 80 2.26 -3.16 3.59
N GLN A 81 3.56 -3.44 3.80
CA GLN A 81 4.01 -4.73 4.27
C GLN A 81 5.26 -4.59 5.14
N GLU A 82 5.65 -5.65 5.79
CA GLU A 82 6.85 -5.70 6.62
C GLU A 82 8.11 -5.33 5.85
N ASN A 83 8.94 -4.50 6.48
CA ASN A 83 10.19 -3.97 5.90
C ASN A 83 11.45 -4.50 6.61
N ALA A 84 11.31 -5.43 7.56
CA ALA A 84 12.43 -5.93 8.37
C ALA A 84 12.93 -7.29 7.89
N ASP A 85 12.01 -8.22 7.61
CA ASP A 85 12.35 -9.56 7.13
C ASP A 85 12.16 -9.64 5.61
N PRO A 86 13.26 -9.87 4.84
CA PRO A 86 13.17 -10.02 3.40
C PRO A 86 12.38 -11.26 2.97
N ASP A 87 12.26 -12.28 3.81
CA ASP A 87 11.54 -13.51 3.48
C ASP A 87 10.03 -13.26 3.32
N VAL A 88 9.47 -12.28 4.04
CA VAL A 88 8.06 -11.87 3.87
C VAL A 88 7.77 -11.44 2.43
N VAL A 89 8.68 -10.71 1.81
CA VAL A 89 8.55 -10.25 0.41
C VAL A 89 8.61 -11.43 -0.56
N LEU A 90 9.49 -12.39 -0.30
CA LEU A 90 9.66 -13.59 -1.13
C LEU A 90 8.43 -14.50 -1.00
N ASP A 91 7.98 -14.77 0.22
CA ASP A 91 6.79 -15.60 0.48
C ASP A 91 5.53 -15.03 -0.15
N LEU A 92 5.36 -13.70 -0.10
CA LEU A 92 4.25 -13.02 -0.78
C LEU A 92 4.32 -13.19 -2.30
N ALA A 93 5.49 -13.00 -2.89
CA ALA A 93 5.67 -13.18 -4.33
C ALA A 93 5.32 -14.62 -4.74
N ASP A 94 5.85 -15.62 -4.03
CA ASP A 94 5.59 -17.03 -4.27
C ASP A 94 4.12 -17.40 -4.06
N TYR A 95 3.46 -16.82 -3.07
CA TYR A 95 2.03 -17.01 -2.84
C TYR A 95 1.22 -16.56 -4.07
N PHE A 96 1.49 -15.36 -4.58
CA PHE A 96 0.76 -14.83 -5.74
C PHE A 96 1.06 -15.61 -7.02
N GLU A 97 2.28 -16.16 -7.20
CA GLU A 97 2.59 -17.06 -8.33
C GLU A 97 1.74 -18.33 -8.28
N ARG A 98 1.50 -18.91 -7.10
CA ARG A 98 0.67 -20.11 -6.96
C ARG A 98 -0.82 -19.85 -7.13
N VAL A 99 -1.31 -18.71 -6.63
CA VAL A 99 -2.76 -18.40 -6.64
C VAL A 99 -3.21 -17.87 -8.00
N VAL A 100 -2.34 -17.16 -8.70
CA VAL A 100 -2.61 -16.60 -10.03
C VAL A 100 -1.51 -17.06 -10.98
N PRO A 101 -1.57 -18.33 -11.45
CA PRO A 101 -0.55 -18.89 -12.33
C PRO A 101 -0.58 -18.22 -13.71
N GLU A 102 0.57 -18.19 -14.36
CA GLU A 102 0.68 -17.85 -15.77
C GLU A 102 0.25 -19.04 -16.64
N ASN A 103 0.00 -18.77 -17.92
CA ASN A 103 -0.35 -19.81 -18.92
C ASN A 103 -1.63 -20.61 -18.57
N ASP A 104 -2.55 -20.08 -17.77
CA ASP A 104 -3.84 -20.74 -17.55
C ASP A 104 -4.65 -20.72 -18.87
N PRO A 105 -5.02 -21.88 -19.42
CA PRO A 105 -5.74 -21.96 -20.70
C PRO A 105 -7.15 -21.31 -20.69
N ARG A 106 -7.63 -20.93 -19.52
CA ARG A 106 -8.91 -20.20 -19.36
C ARG A 106 -8.78 -18.70 -19.62
N TYR A 107 -7.54 -18.16 -19.65
CA TYR A 107 -7.34 -16.76 -19.96
C TYR A 107 -7.61 -16.46 -21.44
N ARG A 108 -8.37 -15.38 -21.69
CA ARG A 108 -8.69 -14.89 -23.02
C ARG A 108 -7.79 -13.75 -23.46
N HIS A 109 -7.26 -13.00 -22.50
CA HIS A 109 -6.35 -11.89 -22.73
C HIS A 109 -4.90 -12.42 -22.80
N THR A 110 -4.40 -12.59 -24.02
CA THR A 110 -3.12 -13.27 -24.27
C THR A 110 -2.19 -12.52 -25.23
N THR A 111 -2.63 -11.36 -25.76
CA THR A 111 -1.90 -10.64 -26.81
C THR A 111 -0.63 -9.93 -26.30
N GLU A 112 -0.58 -9.57 -25.01
CA GLU A 112 0.54 -8.83 -24.42
C GLU A 112 1.52 -9.71 -23.63
N GLY A 113 1.38 -11.02 -23.77
CA GLY A 113 2.23 -12.04 -23.12
C GLY A 113 1.52 -12.81 -22.01
N ASP A 114 2.12 -13.94 -21.65
CA ASP A 114 1.52 -14.91 -20.70
C ASP A 114 1.40 -14.38 -19.27
N ASP A 115 2.16 -13.33 -18.93
CA ASP A 115 2.20 -12.70 -17.63
C ASP A 115 1.20 -11.51 -17.50
N ASP A 116 0.55 -11.10 -18.61
CA ASP A 116 -0.26 -9.89 -18.59
C ASP A 116 -1.61 -10.10 -17.88
N MET A 117 -2.39 -11.11 -18.27
CA MET A 117 -3.65 -11.38 -17.57
C MET A 117 -3.44 -11.72 -16.08
N PRO A 118 -2.45 -12.55 -15.69
CA PRO A 118 -2.08 -12.71 -14.29
C PRO A 118 -1.75 -11.39 -13.58
N ALA A 119 -1.05 -10.47 -14.25
CA ALA A 119 -0.73 -9.17 -13.65
C ALA A 119 -2.00 -8.34 -13.36
N HIS A 120 -2.98 -8.32 -14.27
CA HIS A 120 -4.28 -7.68 -14.04
C HIS A 120 -5.04 -8.29 -12.86
N ILE A 121 -5.05 -9.62 -12.75
CA ILE A 121 -5.73 -10.31 -11.64
C ILE A 121 -5.05 -9.97 -10.32
N ARG A 122 -3.71 -10.04 -10.24
CA ARG A 122 -2.95 -9.71 -9.03
C ARG A 122 -3.16 -8.26 -8.61
N ALA A 123 -3.16 -7.33 -9.59
CA ALA A 123 -3.46 -5.92 -9.33
C ALA A 123 -4.89 -5.71 -8.79
N SER A 124 -5.86 -6.53 -9.24
CA SER A 124 -7.24 -6.49 -8.75
C SER A 124 -7.41 -7.08 -7.34
N LEU A 125 -6.52 -7.99 -6.93
CA LEU A 125 -6.51 -8.61 -5.60
C LEU A 125 -5.77 -7.77 -4.55
N THR A 126 -5.04 -6.77 -4.98
CA THR A 126 -4.24 -5.87 -4.14
C THR A 126 -4.73 -4.42 -4.27
N ALA A 127 -4.11 -3.47 -3.59
CA ALA A 127 -4.58 -2.09 -3.61
C ALA A 127 -3.96 -1.27 -4.75
N THR A 128 -4.76 -0.49 -5.46
CA THR A 128 -4.26 0.56 -6.39
C THR A 128 -4.06 1.91 -5.69
N SER A 129 -4.61 2.06 -4.49
CA SER A 129 -4.52 3.27 -3.69
C SER A 129 -4.27 2.93 -2.23
N LEU A 130 -3.41 3.69 -1.58
CA LEU A 130 -3.19 3.64 -0.14
C LEU A 130 -3.52 4.99 0.46
N THR A 131 -4.07 4.96 1.68
CA THR A 131 -4.33 6.17 2.46
C THR A 131 -3.64 6.06 3.81
N ILE A 132 -2.78 7.04 4.13
CA ILE A 132 -1.91 7.03 5.31
C ILE A 132 -2.11 8.33 6.06
N PRO A 133 -2.48 8.30 7.36
CA PRO A 133 -2.51 9.50 8.19
C PRO A 133 -1.12 10.14 8.30
N VAL A 134 -1.09 11.46 8.35
CA VAL A 134 0.13 12.25 8.60
C VAL A 134 -0.04 12.99 9.92
N THR A 135 0.94 12.87 10.82
CA THR A 135 0.97 13.51 12.11
C THR A 135 2.41 13.96 12.41
N GLY A 136 2.59 15.20 12.84
CA GLY A 136 3.92 15.75 13.09
C GLY A 136 4.79 15.73 11.84
N ARG A 137 4.21 16.01 10.67
CA ARG A 137 4.88 15.98 9.34
C ARG A 137 5.43 14.60 8.94
N ARG A 138 4.92 13.54 9.53
CA ARG A 138 5.39 12.15 9.30
C ARG A 138 4.21 11.25 9.01
N MET A 139 4.41 10.31 8.12
CA MET A 139 3.45 9.23 7.91
C MET A 139 3.29 8.41 9.18
N ALA A 140 2.05 8.15 9.61
CA ALA A 140 1.75 7.35 10.80
C ALA A 140 1.85 5.84 10.52
N LEU A 141 2.99 5.43 9.96
CA LEU A 141 3.30 4.02 9.74
C LEU A 141 3.79 3.37 11.03
N GLY A 142 3.44 2.10 11.22
CA GLY A 142 4.02 1.27 12.28
C GLY A 142 5.50 0.96 12.00
N THR A 143 6.22 0.52 13.03
CA THR A 143 7.67 0.27 12.99
C THR A 143 8.09 -0.65 11.84
N TRP A 144 7.29 -1.66 11.57
CA TRP A 144 7.57 -2.67 10.55
C TRP A 144 6.87 -2.41 9.21
N GLN A 145 6.13 -1.31 9.06
CA GLN A 145 5.41 -1.01 7.84
C GLN A 145 6.29 -0.27 6.82
N GLY A 146 6.43 -0.86 5.65
CA GLY A 146 7.00 -0.23 4.47
C GLY A 146 5.97 -0.11 3.35
N ILE A 147 6.11 0.90 2.51
CA ILE A 147 5.30 1.12 1.31
C ILE A 147 6.03 0.52 0.13
N TYR A 148 5.35 -0.34 -0.61
CA TYR A 148 5.91 -1.03 -1.77
C TYR A 148 5.03 -0.85 -3.00
N LEU A 149 5.66 -0.68 -4.14
CA LEU A 149 5.08 -0.98 -5.43
C LEU A 149 5.20 -2.50 -5.66
N PHE A 150 4.11 -3.16 -5.94
CA PHE A 150 4.09 -4.57 -6.32
C PHE A 150 4.00 -4.66 -7.84
N GLU A 151 5.13 -4.95 -8.47
CA GLU A 151 5.23 -5.16 -9.92
C GLU A 151 4.82 -6.58 -10.28
N HIS A 152 3.91 -6.72 -11.24
CA HIS A 152 3.38 -8.01 -11.64
C HIS A 152 3.85 -8.47 -13.02
N ARG A 153 4.55 -7.60 -13.81
CA ARG A 153 5.09 -7.93 -15.12
C ARG A 153 6.54 -8.44 -15.01
N ARG A 154 6.90 -9.38 -15.88
CA ARG A 154 8.28 -9.90 -16.00
C ARG A 154 9.24 -8.87 -16.58
N SER A 155 8.78 -8.08 -17.53
CA SER A 155 9.59 -7.06 -18.21
C SER A 155 9.82 -5.84 -17.34
N PRO A 156 10.98 -5.18 -17.43
CA PRO A 156 11.22 -3.90 -16.77
C PRO A 156 10.18 -2.85 -17.17
N GLN A 157 9.69 -2.09 -16.20
CA GLN A 157 8.65 -1.09 -16.39
C GLN A 157 9.04 0.24 -15.75
N ARG A 158 8.33 1.29 -16.17
CA ARG A 158 8.31 2.60 -15.50
C ARG A 158 6.91 2.82 -14.95
N ARG A 159 6.81 2.94 -13.63
CA ARG A 159 5.53 3.03 -12.94
C ARG A 159 5.33 4.41 -12.34
N GLY A 160 4.30 5.11 -12.81
CA GLY A 160 3.86 6.39 -12.29
C GLY A 160 3.05 6.21 -11.00
N ILE A 161 3.46 6.89 -9.94
CA ILE A 161 2.79 6.92 -8.65
C ILE A 161 2.46 8.37 -8.31
N VAL A 162 1.19 8.65 -8.12
CA VAL A 162 0.73 9.98 -7.70
C VAL A 162 0.59 10.01 -6.19
N LEU A 163 1.19 11.03 -5.58
CA LEU A 163 1.04 11.37 -4.17
C LEU A 163 0.12 12.59 -4.07
N HIS A 164 -0.86 12.54 -3.19
CA HIS A 164 -1.71 13.67 -2.84
C HIS A 164 -1.78 13.81 -1.32
N LEU A 165 -1.30 14.93 -0.80
CA LEU A 165 -1.34 15.26 0.62
C LEU A 165 -2.30 16.40 0.86
N MET A 166 -3.26 16.17 1.75
CA MET A 166 -4.23 17.18 2.19
C MET A 166 -4.13 17.32 3.72
N GLY A 167 -4.03 18.55 4.20
CA GLY A 167 -3.96 18.81 5.64
C GLY A 167 -3.61 20.25 6.01
N GLU A 168 -3.23 20.47 7.26
CA GLU A 168 -2.91 21.78 7.85
C GLU A 168 -1.51 21.79 8.50
#